data_2cb7a19565ca97974d437e99b392d257
#
_entry.id   2cb7a19565ca97974d437e99b392d257
#
_cell.length_a   1.000
_cell.length_b   1.000
_cell.length_c   1.000
_cell.angle_alpha   90.00
_cell.angle_beta   90.00
_cell.angle_gamma   90.00
#
_symmetry.space_group_name_H-M   'P 1'
#
loop_
_entity.id
_entity.type
_entity.pdbx_description
1 polymer ?
#
loop_
_entity_poly.entity_id
_entity_poly.type
_entity_poly.pdbx_seq_one_letter_code
_entity_poly.pdbx_strand_id
1 'polypeptide(L)'
;PTNADEAAELYAKLMQKENEIFSSDNALWEKVFNAANKDSAMIEDGSNYGDFLLKTIDGAKDEFTADELKTLKAGAQQIKEIEDKLESLEKEFPGCGSTPSAGESVDASTAGMTAGANASSEATKFPSFTGKDLDGNDVNSDELFSKNKVTVMNFWFTTCKPCVGELGDLEKLNQELAKKGGQV
;
A
#
# COMPACT_ATOMS: atom_id res chain seq x y z
N PRO A 1 -10.11 -22.70 10.60
CA PRO A 1 -8.88 -23.48 10.66
C PRO A 1 -8.73 -24.13 12.04
N THR A 2 -8.06 -25.27 12.08
CA THR A 2 -7.85 -26.04 13.32
C THR A 2 -6.41 -25.89 13.85
N ASN A 3 -5.52 -25.33 13.04
CA ASN A 3 -4.12 -25.10 13.34
C ASN A 3 -3.56 -23.89 12.59
N ALA A 4 -2.33 -23.46 12.94
CA ALA A 4 -1.68 -22.30 12.35
C ALA A 4 -1.40 -22.42 10.84
N ASP A 5 -1.09 -23.64 10.36
CA ASP A 5 -0.80 -23.86 8.93
C ASP A 5 -2.05 -23.68 8.08
N GLU A 6 -3.19 -24.22 8.52
CA GLU A 6 -4.49 -24.01 7.86
C GLU A 6 -4.92 -22.53 7.92
N ALA A 7 -4.59 -21.84 9.03
CA ALA A 7 -4.87 -20.43 9.17
C ALA A 7 -4.05 -19.60 8.16
N ALA A 8 -2.76 -19.89 8.01
CA ALA A 8 -1.88 -19.24 7.04
C ALA A 8 -2.34 -19.48 5.59
N GLU A 9 -2.75 -20.72 5.27
CA GLU A 9 -3.29 -21.04 3.94
C GLU A 9 -4.59 -20.28 3.66
N LEU A 10 -5.48 -20.21 4.64
CA LEU A 10 -6.73 -19.46 4.51
C LEU A 10 -6.48 -17.96 4.37
N TYR A 11 -5.52 -17.42 5.15
CA TYR A 11 -5.08 -16.03 5.05
C TYR A 11 -4.59 -15.70 3.63
N ALA A 12 -3.70 -16.53 3.09
CA ALA A 12 -3.18 -16.35 1.73
C ALA A 12 -4.31 -16.39 0.67
N LYS A 13 -5.28 -17.29 0.80
CA LYS A 13 -6.44 -17.36 -0.10
C LYS A 13 -7.34 -16.13 -0.01
N LEU A 14 -7.51 -15.56 1.17
CA LEU A 14 -8.28 -14.33 1.36
C LEU A 14 -7.58 -13.14 0.72
N MET A 15 -6.27 -12.99 0.92
CA MET A 15 -5.45 -11.96 0.27
C MET A 15 -5.46 -12.09 -1.25
N GLN A 16 -5.41 -13.32 -1.79
CA GLN A 16 -5.54 -13.54 -3.22
C GLN A 16 -6.90 -13.06 -3.75
N LYS A 17 -8.00 -13.34 -3.06
CA LYS A 17 -9.33 -12.86 -3.46
C LYS A 17 -9.44 -11.34 -3.46
N GLU A 18 -8.84 -10.68 -2.49
CA GLU A 18 -8.77 -9.22 -2.46
C GLU A 18 -8.03 -8.68 -3.68
N ASN A 19 -6.85 -9.24 -4.00
CA ASN A 19 -6.11 -8.90 -5.21
C ASN A 19 -6.91 -9.16 -6.50
N GLU A 20 -7.70 -10.22 -6.57
CA GLU A 20 -8.57 -10.51 -7.71
C GLU A 20 -9.66 -9.44 -7.88
N ILE A 21 -10.22 -8.90 -6.80
CA ILE A 21 -11.20 -7.81 -6.85
C ILE A 21 -10.58 -6.57 -7.48
N PHE A 22 -9.40 -6.15 -7.02
CA PHE A 22 -8.70 -5.00 -7.60
C PHE A 22 -8.27 -5.22 -9.05
N SER A 23 -7.81 -6.44 -9.37
CA SER A 23 -7.34 -6.79 -10.72
C SER A 23 -8.47 -6.95 -11.72
N SER A 24 -9.71 -7.17 -11.28
CA SER A 24 -10.88 -7.34 -12.16
C SER A 24 -11.20 -6.07 -12.96
N ASP A 25 -10.89 -4.89 -12.42
CA ASP A 25 -11.02 -3.60 -13.09
C ASP A 25 -10.00 -2.59 -12.54
N ASN A 26 -8.74 -2.81 -12.87
CA ASN A 26 -7.63 -1.96 -12.40
C ASN A 26 -7.87 -0.47 -12.67
N ALA A 27 -8.35 -0.13 -13.86
CA ALA A 27 -8.54 1.27 -14.25
C ALA A 27 -9.63 1.95 -13.38
N LEU A 28 -10.64 1.22 -13.01
CA LEU A 28 -11.72 1.72 -12.16
C LEU A 28 -11.25 1.91 -10.71
N TRP A 29 -10.52 0.93 -10.18
CA TRP A 29 -9.94 1.04 -8.83
C TRP A 29 -8.88 2.12 -8.74
N GLU A 30 -8.08 2.33 -9.79
CA GLU A 30 -7.11 3.43 -9.85
C GLU A 30 -7.78 4.80 -9.68
N LYS A 31 -8.97 5.02 -10.23
CA LYS A 31 -9.75 6.24 -9.98
C LYS A 31 -10.09 6.43 -8.50
N VAL A 32 -10.46 5.34 -7.79
CA VAL A 32 -10.75 5.39 -6.34
C VAL A 32 -9.51 5.77 -5.56
N PHE A 33 -8.36 5.17 -5.86
CA PHE A 33 -7.11 5.46 -5.18
C PHE A 33 -6.63 6.89 -5.44
N ASN A 34 -6.80 7.38 -6.67
CA ASN A 34 -6.49 8.78 -7.00
C ASN A 34 -7.41 9.75 -6.25
N ALA A 35 -8.69 9.43 -6.07
CA ALA A 35 -9.61 10.23 -5.27
C ALA A 35 -9.18 10.26 -3.80
N ALA A 36 -8.80 9.12 -3.22
CA ALA A 36 -8.28 9.04 -1.86
C ALA A 36 -7.03 9.91 -1.66
N ASN A 37 -6.09 9.86 -2.61
CA ASN A 37 -4.87 10.65 -2.55
C ASN A 37 -5.12 12.17 -2.64
N LYS A 38 -6.08 12.60 -3.49
CA LYS A 38 -6.43 14.03 -3.63
C LYS A 38 -6.98 14.63 -2.33
N ASP A 39 -7.80 13.87 -1.62
CA ASP A 39 -8.43 14.33 -0.39
C ASP A 39 -7.55 14.13 0.85
N SER A 40 -6.30 13.68 0.66
CA SER A 40 -5.41 13.27 1.75
C SER A 40 -6.09 12.30 2.72
N ALA A 41 -7.01 11.47 2.19
CA ALA A 41 -7.74 10.49 2.98
C ALA A 41 -6.78 9.42 3.48
N MET A 42 -6.79 9.21 4.78
CA MET A 42 -5.93 8.24 5.46
C MET A 42 -6.78 7.15 6.09
N ILE A 43 -6.27 5.92 6.08
CA ILE A 43 -6.82 4.86 6.91
C ILE A 43 -6.47 5.18 8.35
N GLU A 44 -7.50 5.30 9.20
CA GLU A 44 -7.29 5.40 10.64
C GLU A 44 -6.77 4.06 11.17
N ASP A 45 -5.87 4.11 12.14
CA ASP A 45 -5.33 2.91 12.77
C ASP A 45 -6.46 2.03 13.33
N GLY A 46 -6.45 0.74 12.99
CA GLY A 46 -7.51 -0.20 13.34
C GLY A 46 -8.77 -0.14 12.47
N SER A 47 -8.85 0.72 11.47
CA SER A 47 -9.97 0.78 10.53
C SER A 47 -9.95 -0.39 9.56
N ASN A 48 -11.16 -0.87 9.18
CA ASN A 48 -11.33 -1.85 8.11
C ASN A 48 -11.08 -1.19 6.75
N TYR A 49 -10.24 -1.81 5.90
CA TYR A 49 -9.88 -1.25 4.61
C TYR A 49 -11.07 -1.12 3.66
N GLY A 50 -12.02 -2.05 3.70
CA GLY A 50 -13.25 -1.96 2.91
C GLY A 50 -14.13 -0.77 3.33
N ASP A 51 -14.19 -0.43 4.61
CA ASP A 51 -14.90 0.76 5.09
C ASP A 51 -14.22 2.04 4.59
N PHE A 52 -12.90 2.08 4.58
CA PHE A 52 -12.15 3.19 3.97
C PHE A 52 -12.48 3.36 2.48
N LEU A 53 -12.48 2.26 1.72
CA LEU A 53 -12.82 2.28 0.29
C LEU A 53 -14.26 2.75 0.05
N LEU A 54 -15.23 2.27 0.84
CA LEU A 54 -16.63 2.69 0.75
C LEU A 54 -16.78 4.20 1.00
N LYS A 55 -16.10 4.72 2.02
CA LYS A 55 -16.08 6.16 2.36
C LYS A 55 -15.46 6.98 1.21
N THR A 56 -14.36 6.51 0.63
CA THR A 56 -13.70 7.17 -0.49
C THR A 56 -14.60 7.20 -1.73
N ILE A 57 -15.23 6.07 -2.08
CA ILE A 57 -16.16 5.97 -3.21
C ILE A 57 -17.36 6.90 -3.03
N ASP A 58 -17.91 6.98 -1.83
CA ASP A 58 -19.03 7.87 -1.52
C ASP A 58 -18.62 9.35 -1.59
N GLY A 59 -17.42 9.68 -1.16
CA GLY A 59 -16.86 11.05 -1.25
C GLY A 59 -16.63 11.50 -2.69
N ALA A 60 -16.21 10.60 -3.56
CA ALA A 60 -15.91 10.86 -4.97
C ALA A 60 -17.04 10.43 -5.93
N LYS A 61 -18.25 10.20 -5.43
CA LYS A 61 -19.37 9.62 -6.21
C LYS A 61 -19.68 10.33 -7.53
N ASP A 62 -19.41 11.63 -7.62
CA ASP A 62 -19.67 12.44 -8.79
C ASP A 62 -18.64 12.20 -9.92
N GLU A 63 -17.54 11.53 -9.63
CA GLU A 63 -16.52 11.12 -10.61
C GLU A 63 -16.85 9.78 -11.30
N PHE A 64 -17.90 9.07 -10.86
CA PHE A 64 -18.28 7.75 -11.35
C PHE A 64 -19.69 7.70 -11.93
N THR A 65 -19.87 6.83 -12.91
CA THR A 65 -21.22 6.48 -13.40
C THR A 65 -21.96 5.60 -12.37
N ALA A 66 -23.29 5.48 -12.54
CA ALA A 66 -24.11 4.64 -11.67
C ALA A 66 -23.69 3.15 -11.67
N ASP A 67 -23.28 2.64 -12.84
CA ASP A 67 -22.81 1.25 -12.97
C ASP A 67 -21.42 1.07 -12.34
N GLU A 68 -20.50 2.02 -12.53
CA GLU A 68 -19.19 2.03 -11.86
C GLU A 68 -19.36 2.06 -10.33
N LEU A 69 -20.23 2.93 -9.80
CA LEU A 69 -20.52 2.99 -8.36
C LEU A 69 -21.05 1.67 -7.83
N LYS A 70 -21.94 1.00 -8.57
CA LYS A 70 -22.49 -0.29 -8.17
C LYS A 70 -21.38 -1.35 -8.09
N THR A 71 -20.53 -1.41 -9.10
CA THR A 71 -19.40 -2.35 -9.16
C THR A 71 -18.40 -2.09 -8.04
N LEU A 72 -17.99 -0.84 -7.85
CA LEU A 72 -17.05 -0.43 -6.81
C LEU A 72 -17.56 -0.72 -5.40
N LYS A 73 -18.82 -0.38 -5.10
CA LYS A 73 -19.41 -0.64 -3.79
C LYS A 73 -19.54 -2.12 -3.50
N ALA A 74 -19.89 -2.92 -4.51
CA ALA A 74 -19.92 -4.38 -4.36
C ALA A 74 -18.53 -4.95 -4.08
N GLY A 75 -17.50 -4.49 -4.79
CA GLY A 75 -16.11 -4.88 -4.55
C GLY A 75 -15.61 -4.46 -3.16
N ALA A 76 -15.83 -3.19 -2.79
CA ALA A 76 -15.43 -2.67 -1.49
C ALA A 76 -16.13 -3.40 -0.32
N GLN A 77 -17.40 -3.81 -0.48
CA GLN A 77 -18.11 -4.61 0.50
C GLN A 77 -17.50 -6.02 0.64
N GLN A 78 -17.08 -6.64 -0.46
CA GLN A 78 -16.39 -7.92 -0.40
C GLN A 78 -15.01 -7.79 0.28
N ILE A 79 -14.27 -6.72 0.01
CA ILE A 79 -13.00 -6.42 0.68
C ILE A 79 -13.23 -6.26 2.18
N LYS A 80 -14.28 -5.53 2.59
CA LYS A 80 -14.63 -5.41 4.02
C LYS A 80 -14.83 -6.78 4.68
N GLU A 81 -15.57 -7.67 4.04
CA GLU A 81 -15.81 -9.02 4.58
C GLU A 81 -14.53 -9.87 4.62
N ILE A 82 -13.63 -9.69 3.66
CA ILE A 82 -12.31 -10.33 3.65
C ILE A 82 -11.48 -9.82 4.83
N GLU A 83 -11.40 -8.51 5.01
CA GLU A 83 -10.66 -7.85 6.07
C GLU A 83 -11.16 -8.28 7.48
N ASP A 84 -12.47 -8.34 7.69
CA ASP A 84 -13.05 -8.84 8.94
C ASP A 84 -12.62 -10.29 9.24
N LYS A 85 -12.51 -11.12 8.20
CA LYS A 85 -12.03 -12.49 8.34
C LYS A 85 -10.54 -12.57 8.61
N LEU A 86 -9.73 -11.74 7.93
CA LEU A 86 -8.29 -11.64 8.15
C LEU A 86 -7.98 -11.22 9.59
N GLU A 87 -8.68 -10.19 10.09
CA GLU A 87 -8.55 -9.74 11.47
C GLU A 87 -8.93 -10.84 12.48
N SER A 88 -10.00 -11.57 12.20
CA SER A 88 -10.42 -12.67 13.05
C SER A 88 -9.39 -13.80 13.07
N LEU A 89 -8.80 -14.12 11.91
CA LEU A 89 -7.74 -15.13 11.80
C LEU A 89 -6.48 -14.72 12.56
N GLU A 90 -6.06 -13.47 12.47
CA GLU A 90 -4.89 -12.96 13.20
C GLU A 90 -5.11 -12.93 14.72
N LYS A 91 -6.33 -12.68 15.17
CA LYS A 91 -6.69 -12.76 16.59
C LYS A 91 -6.65 -14.19 17.13
N GLU A 92 -7.12 -15.15 16.34
CA GLU A 92 -7.17 -16.55 16.73
C GLU A 92 -5.81 -17.27 16.56
N PHE A 93 -5.08 -16.90 15.49
CA PHE A 93 -3.77 -17.46 15.13
C PHE A 93 -2.76 -16.33 14.89
N PRO A 94 -2.21 -15.71 15.94
CA PRO A 94 -1.25 -14.62 15.80
C PRO A 94 -0.05 -14.99 14.92
N GLY A 95 0.21 -14.17 13.90
CA GLY A 95 1.29 -14.39 12.95
C GLY A 95 0.94 -15.22 11.72
N CYS A 96 -0.32 -15.66 11.55
CA CYS A 96 -0.74 -16.41 10.36
C CYS A 96 -0.61 -15.60 9.06
N GLY A 97 -0.63 -14.27 9.12
CA GLY A 97 -0.37 -13.36 8.01
C GLY A 97 1.11 -13.12 7.73
N SER A 98 1.98 -13.52 8.63
CA SER A 98 3.42 -13.47 8.42
C SER A 98 3.79 -14.70 7.60
N THR A 99 4.07 -14.55 6.30
CA THR A 99 4.59 -15.65 5.48
C THR A 99 5.83 -16.24 6.16
N PRO A 100 5.82 -17.53 6.54
CA PRO A 100 7.07 -18.20 6.75
C PRO A 100 7.78 -18.18 5.41
N SER A 101 8.97 -17.62 5.35
CA SER A 101 9.88 -17.77 4.23
C SER A 101 10.17 -19.26 4.06
N ALA A 102 9.22 -19.98 3.43
CA ALA A 102 9.45 -21.33 2.98
C ALA A 102 10.44 -21.21 1.83
N GLY A 103 11.63 -21.70 2.05
CA GLY A 103 12.71 -21.70 1.13
C GLY A 103 12.31 -22.33 -0.20
N GLU A 104 12.10 -21.51 -1.16
CA GLU A 104 12.32 -21.85 -2.55
C GLU A 104 13.34 -20.85 -3.07
N SER A 105 14.52 -21.37 -3.34
CA SER A 105 15.64 -20.65 -3.92
C SER A 105 15.26 -20.14 -5.29
N VAL A 106 14.67 -18.95 -5.33
CA VAL A 106 14.67 -18.15 -6.53
C VAL A 106 16.01 -17.42 -6.53
N ASP A 107 16.77 -17.70 -7.55
CA ASP A 107 18.05 -17.08 -7.86
C ASP A 107 17.96 -15.55 -7.69
N ALA A 108 18.50 -15.09 -6.57
CA ALA A 108 18.45 -13.67 -6.17
C ALA A 108 19.58 -12.92 -6.88
N SER A 109 19.42 -12.79 -8.18
CA SER A 109 20.23 -11.89 -9.01
C SER A 109 19.51 -10.58 -9.29
N THR A 110 18.77 -10.03 -8.34
CA THR A 110 18.45 -8.59 -8.35
C THR A 110 17.67 -8.22 -7.09
N ALA A 111 18.22 -7.28 -6.36
CA ALA A 111 17.65 -6.56 -5.19
C ALA A 111 17.92 -7.21 -3.81
N GLY A 112 19.16 -7.24 -3.41
CA GLY A 112 19.50 -7.32 -1.99
C GLY A 112 19.18 -6.02 -1.28
N MET A 113 18.15 -6.04 -0.46
CA MET A 113 18.00 -5.09 0.64
C MET A 113 17.83 -5.87 1.93
N THR A 114 18.95 -6.27 2.51
CA THR A 114 18.99 -6.66 3.92
C THR A 114 19.16 -5.39 4.75
N ALA A 115 18.15 -5.05 5.53
CA ALA A 115 18.29 -4.13 6.64
C ALA A 115 19.21 -4.77 7.70
N GLY A 116 20.49 -4.54 7.58
CA GLY A 116 21.50 -4.93 8.53
C GLY A 116 22.42 -3.75 8.77
N ALA A 117 22.28 -3.11 9.93
CA ALA A 117 23.20 -2.09 10.36
C ALA A 117 24.61 -2.68 10.52
N ASN A 118 25.45 -2.43 9.54
CA ASN A 118 26.90 -2.26 9.77
C ASN A 118 27.50 -1.45 8.63
N ALA A 119 27.71 -0.18 8.91
CA ALA A 119 28.19 0.79 7.96
C ALA A 119 29.69 0.66 7.75
N SER A 120 30.08 0.20 6.60
CA SER A 120 31.23 0.70 5.82
C SER A 120 31.04 0.25 4.37
N SER A 121 30.10 0.86 3.68
CA SER A 121 29.99 0.76 2.24
C SER A 121 30.01 2.16 1.65
N GLU A 122 30.81 2.35 0.63
CA GLU A 122 30.72 3.52 -0.22
C GLU A 122 29.25 3.74 -0.59
N ALA A 123 28.74 4.95 -0.36
CA ALA A 123 27.35 5.28 -0.66
C ALA A 123 27.07 5.02 -2.14
N THR A 124 26.30 3.99 -2.43
CA THR A 124 25.92 3.67 -3.79
C THR A 124 24.88 4.68 -4.25
N LYS A 125 25.14 5.38 -5.34
CA LYS A 125 24.18 6.34 -5.90
C LYS A 125 22.91 5.57 -6.29
N PHE A 126 21.75 6.08 -5.85
CA PHE A 126 20.46 5.55 -6.26
C PHE A 126 20.31 5.66 -7.79
N PRO A 127 19.81 4.62 -8.49
CA PRO A 127 19.62 4.67 -9.94
C PRO A 127 18.68 5.80 -10.34
N SER A 128 19.02 6.54 -11.39
CA SER A 128 18.13 7.58 -11.92
C SER A 128 16.89 6.95 -12.56
N PHE A 129 15.74 7.55 -12.31
CA PHE A 129 14.47 7.14 -12.92
C PHE A 129 13.65 8.37 -13.34
N THR A 130 12.69 8.14 -14.21
CA THR A 130 11.67 9.10 -14.61
C THR A 130 10.30 8.47 -14.44
N GLY A 131 9.31 9.27 -14.11
CA GLY A 131 7.94 8.82 -13.90
C GLY A 131 6.97 9.97 -14.05
N LYS A 132 5.73 9.74 -13.65
CA LYS A 132 4.70 10.76 -13.57
C LYS A 132 4.15 10.83 -12.16
N ASP A 133 3.84 12.05 -11.71
CA ASP A 133 3.07 12.25 -10.48
C ASP A 133 1.58 11.95 -10.68
N LEU A 134 0.79 12.08 -9.62
CA LEU A 134 -0.65 11.82 -9.67
C LEU A 134 -1.43 12.80 -10.56
N ASP A 135 -0.85 13.95 -10.85
CA ASP A 135 -1.42 14.96 -11.74
C ASP A 135 -0.96 14.79 -13.21
N GLY A 136 -0.12 13.78 -13.45
CA GLY A 136 0.42 13.44 -14.78
C GLY A 136 1.63 14.25 -15.21
N ASN A 137 2.23 15.06 -14.33
CA ASN A 137 3.46 15.81 -14.61
C ASN A 137 4.66 14.87 -14.62
N ASP A 138 5.64 15.18 -15.47
CA ASP A 138 6.88 14.42 -15.51
C ASP A 138 7.73 14.66 -14.26
N VAL A 139 8.17 13.57 -13.63
CA VAL A 139 9.05 13.58 -12.46
C VAL A 139 10.39 12.97 -12.84
N ASN A 140 11.48 13.64 -12.46
CA ASN A 140 12.84 13.19 -12.63
C ASN A 140 13.52 13.06 -11.26
N SER A 141 14.07 11.88 -10.98
CA SER A 141 14.71 11.59 -9.69
C SER A 141 15.92 12.45 -9.38
N ASP A 142 16.73 12.79 -10.39
CA ASP A 142 17.93 13.63 -10.18
C ASP A 142 17.53 15.05 -9.75
N GLU A 143 16.44 15.60 -10.31
CA GLU A 143 15.88 16.86 -9.86
C GLU A 143 15.27 16.76 -8.47
N LEU A 144 14.51 15.69 -8.22
CA LEU A 144 13.84 15.45 -6.95
C LEU A 144 14.84 15.36 -5.80
N PHE A 145 15.91 14.59 -5.98
CA PHE A 145 16.93 14.39 -4.94
C PHE A 145 17.86 15.59 -4.78
N SER A 146 18.02 16.41 -5.81
CA SER A 146 18.88 17.62 -5.73
C SER A 146 18.23 18.78 -4.98
N LYS A 147 16.91 18.80 -4.86
CA LYS A 147 16.17 19.92 -4.24
C LYS A 147 16.28 19.96 -2.72
N ASN A 148 16.53 18.82 -2.08
CA ASN A 148 16.49 18.69 -0.63
C ASN A 148 17.77 18.05 -0.07
N LYS A 149 18.08 18.37 1.19
CA LYS A 149 19.23 17.77 1.89
C LYS A 149 19.01 16.29 2.22
N VAL A 150 17.76 15.91 2.45
CA VAL A 150 17.32 14.54 2.74
C VAL A 150 16.03 14.29 2.00
N THR A 151 15.95 13.16 1.30
CA THR A 151 14.72 12.66 0.70
C THR A 151 14.48 11.25 1.22
N VAL A 152 13.32 11.03 1.83
CA VAL A 152 12.85 9.71 2.23
C VAL A 152 11.96 9.18 1.13
N MET A 153 12.25 7.98 0.65
CA MET A 153 11.41 7.28 -0.35
C MET A 153 10.68 6.14 0.31
N ASN A 154 9.37 6.14 0.21
CA ASN A 154 8.52 5.02 0.61
C ASN A 154 8.00 4.30 -0.63
N PHE A 155 8.19 2.98 -0.69
CA PHE A 155 7.67 2.13 -1.74
C PHE A 155 6.43 1.41 -1.21
N TRP A 156 5.29 1.71 -1.77
CA TRP A 156 4.04 1.13 -1.35
C TRP A 156 3.13 0.82 -2.55
N PHE A 157 2.10 0.06 -2.31
CA PHE A 157 1.07 -0.21 -3.29
C PHE A 157 -0.30 -0.29 -2.58
N THR A 158 -1.35 -0.05 -3.34
CA THR A 158 -2.70 0.20 -2.82
C THR A 158 -3.33 -0.97 -2.06
N THR A 159 -2.92 -2.21 -2.36
CA THR A 159 -3.37 -3.41 -1.66
C THR A 159 -2.49 -3.79 -0.45
N CYS A 160 -1.43 -3.01 -0.18
CA CYS A 160 -0.59 -3.20 1.00
C CYS A 160 -1.22 -2.45 2.20
N LYS A 161 -2.08 -3.11 2.94
CA LYS A 161 -2.77 -2.53 4.10
C LYS A 161 -1.83 -1.86 5.12
N PRO A 162 -0.74 -2.52 5.60
CA PRO A 162 0.17 -1.86 6.52
C PRO A 162 0.85 -0.64 5.88
N CYS A 163 1.21 -0.69 4.59
CA CYS A 163 1.82 0.43 3.91
C CYS A 163 0.87 1.65 3.86
N VAL A 164 -0.40 1.42 3.59
CA VAL A 164 -1.42 2.48 3.56
C VAL A 164 -1.64 3.05 4.97
N GLY A 165 -1.61 2.21 6.00
CA GLY A 165 -1.70 2.63 7.40
C GLY A 165 -0.57 3.56 7.83
N GLU A 166 0.64 3.42 7.27
CA GLU A 166 1.80 4.25 7.58
C GLU A 166 1.80 5.64 6.92
N LEU A 167 0.95 5.86 5.90
CA LEU A 167 0.95 7.12 5.14
C LEU A 167 0.71 8.35 6.03
N GLY A 168 -0.11 8.21 7.09
CA GLY A 168 -0.35 9.28 8.05
C GLY A 168 0.89 9.69 8.85
N ASP A 169 1.72 8.74 9.22
CA ASP A 169 2.96 9.00 9.93
C ASP A 169 4.05 9.52 8.99
N LEU A 170 4.07 9.04 7.74
CA LEU A 170 4.93 9.58 6.69
C LEU A 170 4.61 11.05 6.39
N GLU A 171 3.33 11.44 6.36
CA GLU A 171 2.95 12.84 6.19
C GLU A 171 3.41 13.71 7.37
N LYS A 172 3.28 13.25 8.61
CA LYS A 172 3.82 13.95 9.78
C LYS A 172 5.35 14.12 9.67
N LEU A 173 6.04 13.05 9.26
CA LEU A 173 7.48 13.08 9.01
C LEU A 173 7.83 14.08 7.91
N ASN A 174 7.07 14.12 6.82
CA ASN A 174 7.25 15.06 5.72
C ASN A 174 7.16 16.51 6.20
N GLN A 175 6.14 16.83 7.02
CA GLN A 175 5.98 18.17 7.61
C GLN A 175 7.15 18.57 8.52
N GLU A 176 7.72 17.62 9.26
CA GLU A 176 8.91 17.88 10.09
C GLU A 176 10.17 18.04 9.26
N LEU A 177 10.36 17.19 8.25
CA LEU A 177 11.52 17.26 7.35
C LEU A 177 11.50 18.53 6.51
N ALA A 178 10.35 18.98 6.04
CA ALA A 178 10.22 20.22 5.27
C ALA A 178 10.78 21.44 6.02
N LYS A 179 10.60 21.50 7.35
CA LYS A 179 11.17 22.55 8.21
C LYS A 179 12.70 22.52 8.28
N LYS A 180 13.32 21.40 7.94
CA LYS A 180 14.76 21.13 8.00
C LYS A 180 15.43 21.04 6.62
N GLY A 181 14.65 21.26 5.55
CA GLY A 181 15.10 21.15 4.16
C GLY A 181 15.15 19.70 3.65
N GLY A 182 14.27 18.85 4.13
CA GLY A 182 14.04 17.50 3.64
C GLY A 182 12.60 17.31 3.14
N GLN A 183 12.32 16.12 2.63
CA GLN A 183 10.99 15.69 2.15
C GLN A 183 10.81 14.17 2.30
N VAL A 184 9.58 13.72 2.28
CA VAL A 184 9.20 12.32 2.07
C VAL A 184 8.62 12.17 0.68
#